data_f3dab053adb244c1a403eddd3216b971
#
_entry.id   f3dab053adb244c1a403eddd3216b971
#
_cell.length_a   1.000
_cell.length_b   1.000
_cell.length_c   1.000
_cell.angle_alpha   90.00
_cell.angle_beta   90.00
_cell.angle_gamma   90.00
#
_symmetry.space_group_name_H-M   'P 1'
#
loop_
_entity.id
_entity.type
_entity.pdbx_description
1 polymer ?
#
loop_
_entity_poly.entity_id
_entity_poly.type
_entity_poly.pdbx_seq_one_letter_code
_entity_poly.pdbx_strand_id
1 'polypeptide(L)'
;MKYNNILNVDGVFADLGVSSHQFDSSKRGFSIRFDSEIDMRMNTNSSFDAKEILNEYSENQLSNIFFEYADLRNSKDIAKTIVDARSLGKIKRTSQLNEILSSFLPKGFENKILAKVYQALRIEVNQEIEALKEVLLQLPSLVKKGGTISFITYHSIEDRIVKRFIQNGCFNSEPSKNEFGVSEIPFKKTFKFIAPSLKEVKSNNRARSAKLRSAIKI
;
A
#
# COMPACT_ATOMS: atom_id res chain seq x y z
N MET A 1 -4.75 -8.36 -21.31
CA MET A 1 -4.16 -8.04 -22.60
C MET A 1 -4.01 -9.29 -23.48
N LYS A 2 -3.36 -10.36 -23.03
CA LYS A 2 -3.25 -11.62 -23.80
C LYS A 2 -4.61 -12.15 -24.30
N TYR A 3 -5.65 -12.11 -23.45
CA TYR A 3 -7.00 -12.54 -23.81
C TYR A 3 -7.59 -11.80 -25.05
N ASN A 4 -7.25 -10.52 -25.21
CA ASN A 4 -7.73 -9.68 -26.32
C ASN A 4 -6.68 -9.51 -27.44
N ASN A 5 -5.62 -10.32 -27.46
CA ASN A 5 -4.52 -10.23 -28.42
C ASN A 5 -3.85 -8.84 -28.51
N ILE A 6 -3.88 -8.07 -27.39
CA ILE A 6 -3.22 -6.76 -27.31
C ILE A 6 -1.78 -6.99 -26.85
N LEU A 7 -0.81 -6.75 -27.74
CA LEU A 7 0.61 -6.94 -27.46
C LEU A 7 1.22 -5.76 -26.74
N ASN A 8 0.84 -4.53 -27.13
CA ASN A 8 1.39 -3.29 -26.56
C ASN A 8 0.32 -2.23 -26.40
N VAL A 9 0.55 -1.30 -25.48
CA VAL A 9 -0.32 -0.14 -25.20
C VAL A 9 0.45 1.18 -25.29
N ASP A 10 -0.27 2.26 -25.58
CA ASP A 10 0.30 3.61 -25.63
C ASP A 10 0.44 4.23 -24.24
N GLY A 11 -0.32 3.72 -23.27
CA GLY A 11 -0.21 4.17 -21.89
C GLY A 11 -0.83 3.24 -20.87
N VAL A 12 -0.36 3.37 -19.61
CA VAL A 12 -0.92 2.70 -18.43
C VAL A 12 -1.16 3.73 -17.34
N PHE A 13 -2.37 3.75 -16.80
CA PHE A 13 -2.74 4.54 -15.64
C PHE A 13 -3.21 3.63 -14.52
N ALA A 14 -2.69 3.87 -13.32
CA ALA A 14 -3.12 3.15 -12.10
C ALA A 14 -3.39 4.13 -10.97
N ASP A 15 -4.59 4.02 -10.38
CA ASP A 15 -4.98 4.67 -9.14
C ASP A 15 -4.94 3.60 -8.03
N LEU A 16 -3.93 3.70 -7.14
CA LEU A 16 -3.61 2.63 -6.18
C LEU A 16 -4.49 2.69 -4.93
N GLY A 17 -4.54 1.58 -4.22
CA GLY A 17 -5.23 1.43 -2.94
C GLY A 17 -6.71 1.08 -3.06
N VAL A 18 -7.46 1.34 -2.00
CA VAL A 18 -8.88 0.98 -1.86
C VAL A 18 -9.82 2.03 -2.45
N SER A 19 -10.93 1.58 -3.00
CA SER A 19 -12.00 2.49 -3.44
C SER A 19 -12.70 3.17 -2.27
N SER A 20 -13.27 4.35 -2.51
CA SER A 20 -14.10 5.04 -1.51
C SER A 20 -15.24 4.16 -1.00
N HIS A 21 -15.84 3.34 -1.86
CA HIS A 21 -16.90 2.41 -1.49
C HIS A 21 -16.44 1.36 -0.47
N GLN A 22 -15.26 0.77 -0.66
CA GLN A 22 -14.68 -0.19 0.30
C GLN A 22 -14.41 0.48 1.65
N PHE A 23 -13.90 1.72 1.63
CA PHE A 23 -13.56 2.47 2.84
C PHE A 23 -14.81 2.93 3.62
N ASP A 24 -15.91 3.25 2.92
CA ASP A 24 -17.16 3.72 3.53
C ASP A 24 -18.08 2.57 3.97
N SER A 25 -17.80 1.35 3.54
CA SER A 25 -18.54 0.17 3.98
C SER A 25 -18.22 -0.17 5.43
N SER A 26 -19.23 -0.03 6.31
CA SER A 26 -19.11 -0.36 7.73
C SER A 26 -18.91 -1.85 8.03
N LYS A 27 -18.99 -2.73 7.03
CA LYS A 27 -18.91 -4.20 7.20
C LYS A 27 -17.56 -4.79 6.82
N ARG A 28 -16.64 -3.98 6.26
CA ARG A 28 -15.43 -4.46 5.60
C ARG A 28 -14.14 -4.27 6.42
N GLY A 29 -14.19 -3.58 7.55
CA GLY A 29 -13.05 -3.37 8.44
C GLY A 29 -11.95 -2.43 7.95
N PHE A 30 -12.10 -1.76 6.81
CA PHE A 30 -11.11 -0.83 6.27
C PHE A 30 -11.00 0.50 7.05
N SER A 31 -12.06 0.88 7.76
CA SER A 31 -12.15 2.18 8.40
C SER A 31 -12.09 2.08 9.93
N ILE A 32 -11.29 2.95 10.54
CA ILE A 32 -11.23 3.12 12.00
C ILE A 32 -12.50 3.76 12.60
N ARG A 33 -13.44 4.23 11.76
CA ARG A 33 -14.65 4.97 12.21
C ARG A 33 -15.78 4.08 12.66
N PHE A 34 -15.79 2.83 12.21
CA PHE A 34 -16.89 1.90 12.46
C PHE A 34 -16.38 0.71 13.27
N ASP A 35 -17.20 0.24 14.21
CA ASP A 35 -16.93 -1.05 14.80
C ASP A 35 -17.48 -2.15 13.88
N SER A 36 -16.58 -2.97 13.37
CA SER A 36 -16.88 -4.03 12.41
C SER A 36 -15.96 -5.23 12.58
N GLU A 37 -16.24 -6.32 11.88
CA GLU A 37 -15.24 -7.38 11.70
C GLU A 37 -14.01 -6.85 10.97
N ILE A 38 -12.83 -7.35 11.34
CA ILE A 38 -11.55 -6.98 10.72
C ILE A 38 -11.33 -7.88 9.49
N ASP A 39 -12.00 -7.58 8.39
CA ASP A 39 -11.90 -8.34 7.12
C ASP A 39 -10.75 -7.81 6.24
N MET A 40 -10.85 -6.58 5.77
CA MET A 40 -9.90 -5.85 4.91
C MET A 40 -9.58 -6.51 3.55
N ARG A 41 -10.25 -7.57 3.13
CA ARG A 41 -10.04 -8.17 1.80
C ARG A 41 -10.62 -7.29 0.70
N MET A 42 -9.88 -7.01 -0.34
CA MET A 42 -10.41 -6.41 -1.58
C MET A 42 -11.22 -7.46 -2.36
N ASN A 43 -10.67 -8.67 -2.49
CA ASN A 43 -11.35 -9.82 -3.07
C ASN A 43 -12.02 -10.66 -1.98
N THR A 44 -13.34 -10.60 -1.88
CA THR A 44 -14.13 -11.34 -0.89
C THR A 44 -14.12 -12.86 -1.05
N ASN A 45 -13.69 -13.37 -2.20
CA ASN A 45 -13.53 -14.79 -2.44
C ASN A 45 -12.22 -15.38 -1.86
N SER A 46 -11.28 -14.52 -1.41
CA SER A 46 -10.10 -14.99 -0.69
C SER A 46 -10.53 -15.56 0.66
N SER A 47 -9.88 -16.62 1.13
CA SER A 47 -10.08 -17.18 2.47
C SER A 47 -9.29 -16.43 3.54
N PHE A 48 -8.21 -15.72 3.15
CA PHE A 48 -7.27 -15.04 4.05
C PHE A 48 -7.71 -13.59 4.31
N ASP A 49 -7.97 -13.26 5.56
CA ASP A 49 -8.41 -11.92 6.01
C ASP A 49 -7.50 -11.34 7.12
N ALA A 50 -7.77 -10.11 7.54
CA ALA A 50 -6.95 -9.46 8.56
C ALA A 50 -7.11 -10.07 9.97
N LYS A 51 -8.18 -10.81 10.24
CA LYS A 51 -8.32 -11.55 11.49
C LYS A 51 -7.29 -12.67 11.58
N GLU A 52 -6.99 -13.33 10.46
CA GLU A 52 -5.98 -14.40 10.42
C GLU A 52 -4.59 -13.83 10.69
N ILE A 53 -4.24 -12.67 10.13
CA ILE A 53 -2.98 -11.99 10.44
C ILE A 53 -2.87 -11.73 11.94
N LEU A 54 -3.89 -11.12 12.55
CA LEU A 54 -3.85 -10.76 13.97
C LEU A 54 -3.78 -11.98 14.89
N ASN A 55 -4.43 -13.09 14.52
CA ASN A 55 -4.57 -14.25 15.40
C ASN A 55 -3.54 -15.35 15.14
N GLU A 56 -2.99 -15.46 13.90
CA GLU A 56 -2.13 -16.60 13.54
C GLU A 56 -0.67 -16.20 13.28
N TYR A 57 -0.39 -14.94 12.90
CA TYR A 57 1.00 -14.51 12.66
C TYR A 57 1.82 -14.52 13.95
N SER A 58 3.07 -14.93 13.85
CA SER A 58 4.03 -14.81 14.95
C SER A 58 4.29 -13.34 15.29
N GLU A 59 4.81 -13.08 16.49
CA GLU A 59 5.20 -11.74 16.92
C GLU A 59 6.18 -11.08 15.91
N ASN A 60 7.15 -11.86 15.43
CA ASN A 60 8.11 -11.36 14.44
C ASN A 60 7.44 -10.98 13.11
N GLN A 61 6.50 -11.79 12.61
CA GLN A 61 5.75 -11.47 11.39
C GLN A 61 4.91 -10.20 11.55
N LEU A 62 4.17 -10.07 12.67
CA LEU A 62 3.42 -8.85 12.99
C LEU A 62 4.34 -7.63 13.09
N SER A 63 5.45 -7.75 13.80
CA SER A 63 6.43 -6.66 13.92
C SER A 63 6.96 -6.23 12.55
N ASN A 64 7.26 -7.18 11.67
CA ASN A 64 7.78 -6.89 10.33
C ASN A 64 6.76 -6.12 9.48
N ILE A 65 5.49 -6.56 9.41
CA ILE A 65 4.48 -5.85 8.63
C ILE A 65 4.22 -4.44 9.16
N PHE A 66 4.21 -4.24 10.48
CA PHE A 66 4.04 -2.91 11.06
C PHE A 66 5.25 -2.00 10.84
N PHE A 67 6.44 -2.56 10.81
CA PHE A 67 7.66 -1.82 10.48
C PHE A 67 7.71 -1.46 8.99
N GLU A 68 7.53 -2.45 8.12
CA GLU A 68 7.70 -2.28 6.67
C GLU A 68 6.54 -1.50 6.03
N TYR A 69 5.28 -1.77 6.44
CA TYR A 69 4.09 -1.22 5.78
C TYR A 69 3.46 -0.04 6.53
N ALA A 70 3.94 0.28 7.72
CA ALA A 70 3.44 1.40 8.50
C ALA A 70 4.52 2.39 8.98
N ASP A 71 5.79 2.11 8.76
CA ASP A 71 6.92 2.88 9.30
C ASP A 71 6.76 3.11 10.84
N LEU A 72 6.34 2.08 11.59
CA LEU A 72 6.17 2.13 13.05
C LEU A 72 7.44 1.65 13.74
N ARG A 73 8.17 2.57 14.41
CA ARG A 73 9.42 2.25 15.12
C ARG A 73 9.21 1.33 16.32
N ASN A 74 8.04 1.42 16.96
CA ASN A 74 7.62 0.58 18.10
C ASN A 74 6.84 -0.67 17.65
N SER A 75 7.09 -1.15 16.43
CA SER A 75 6.39 -2.31 15.85
C SER A 75 6.49 -3.57 16.69
N LYS A 76 7.64 -3.78 17.37
CA LYS A 76 7.86 -4.93 18.29
C LYS A 76 6.91 -4.90 19.49
N ASP A 77 6.79 -3.75 20.12
CA ASP A 77 5.92 -3.60 21.31
C ASP A 77 4.44 -3.76 20.92
N ILE A 78 4.05 -3.19 19.77
CA ILE A 78 2.70 -3.35 19.20
C ILE A 78 2.42 -4.84 18.91
N ALA A 79 3.35 -5.53 18.24
CA ALA A 79 3.21 -6.94 17.91
C ALA A 79 3.08 -7.81 19.17
N LYS A 80 3.95 -7.59 20.16
CA LYS A 80 3.88 -8.29 21.43
C LYS A 80 2.55 -8.10 22.13
N THR A 81 2.05 -6.86 22.21
CA THR A 81 0.77 -6.55 22.86
C THR A 81 -0.40 -7.24 22.16
N ILE A 82 -0.37 -7.34 20.83
CA ILE A 82 -1.39 -8.08 20.07
C ILE A 82 -1.31 -9.58 20.38
N VAL A 83 -0.09 -10.15 20.42
CA VAL A 83 0.10 -11.57 20.75
C VAL A 83 -0.35 -11.89 22.17
N ASP A 84 0.00 -11.04 23.13
CA ASP A 84 -0.44 -11.19 24.53
C ASP A 84 -1.98 -11.11 24.63
N ALA A 85 -2.60 -10.14 23.98
CA ALA A 85 -4.06 -9.95 24.00
C ALA A 85 -4.82 -11.12 23.37
N ARG A 86 -4.37 -11.65 22.21
CA ARG A 86 -5.04 -12.77 21.54
C ARG A 86 -4.96 -14.08 22.32
N SER A 87 -3.99 -14.22 23.24
CA SER A 87 -3.89 -15.39 24.13
C SER A 87 -5.08 -15.47 25.11
N LEU A 88 -5.71 -14.33 25.40
CA LEU A 88 -6.89 -14.22 26.24
C LEU A 88 -8.20 -14.39 25.45
N GLY A 89 -8.15 -14.21 24.13
CA GLY A 89 -9.31 -14.38 23.25
C GLY A 89 -9.05 -13.84 21.84
N LYS A 90 -9.65 -14.48 20.83
CA LYS A 90 -9.45 -14.09 19.42
C LYS A 90 -9.88 -12.65 19.15
N ILE A 91 -9.04 -11.91 18.44
CA ILE A 91 -9.32 -10.54 17.97
C ILE A 91 -10.15 -10.63 16.69
N LYS A 92 -11.38 -10.17 16.73
CA LYS A 92 -12.34 -10.27 15.61
C LYS A 92 -12.85 -8.91 15.15
N ARG A 93 -12.89 -7.92 16.04
CA ARG A 93 -13.52 -6.62 15.80
C ARG A 93 -12.52 -5.46 15.88
N THR A 94 -12.81 -4.44 15.11
CA THR A 94 -12.00 -3.21 15.09
C THR A 94 -11.94 -2.50 16.45
N SER A 95 -13.03 -2.54 17.22
CA SER A 95 -13.05 -2.02 18.60
C SER A 95 -12.06 -2.72 19.52
N GLN A 96 -11.96 -4.05 19.44
CA GLN A 96 -10.99 -4.82 20.22
C GLN A 96 -9.56 -4.45 19.87
N LEU A 97 -9.23 -4.36 18.57
CA LEU A 97 -7.90 -3.94 18.14
C LEU A 97 -7.57 -2.53 18.61
N ASN A 98 -8.51 -1.59 18.51
CA ASN A 98 -8.31 -0.21 18.96
C ASN A 98 -8.06 -0.13 20.47
N GLU A 99 -8.77 -0.92 21.26
CA GLU A 99 -8.59 -1.02 22.72
C GLU A 99 -7.20 -1.58 23.06
N ILE A 100 -6.81 -2.69 22.45
CA ILE A 100 -5.47 -3.30 22.61
C ILE A 100 -4.37 -2.29 22.32
N LEU A 101 -4.53 -1.47 21.30
CA LEU A 101 -3.55 -0.48 20.89
C LEU A 101 -3.61 0.84 21.69
N SER A 102 -4.57 1.02 22.58
CA SER A 102 -4.82 2.29 23.27
C SER A 102 -3.60 2.88 23.96
N SER A 103 -2.74 2.05 24.55
CA SER A 103 -1.50 2.46 25.22
C SER A 103 -0.44 3.06 24.26
N PHE A 104 -0.55 2.77 22.95
CA PHE A 104 0.36 3.29 21.93
C PHE A 104 -0.18 4.53 21.21
N LEU A 105 -1.37 5.00 21.58
CA LEU A 105 -2.08 6.10 20.93
C LEU A 105 -1.81 7.43 21.66
N PRO A 106 -0.87 8.27 21.19
CA PRO A 106 -0.61 9.55 21.82
C PRO A 106 -1.83 10.46 21.67
N LYS A 107 -2.18 11.17 22.75
CA LYS A 107 -3.32 12.10 22.78
C LYS A 107 -3.28 13.09 21.61
N GLY A 108 -4.35 13.12 20.82
CA GLY A 108 -4.49 13.94 19.62
C GLY A 108 -3.89 13.37 18.33
N PHE A 109 -3.24 12.20 18.40
CA PHE A 109 -2.67 11.51 17.24
C PHE A 109 -3.17 10.06 17.10
N GLU A 110 -4.17 9.68 17.87
CA GLU A 110 -4.71 8.32 17.95
C GLU A 110 -5.06 7.78 16.55
N ASN A 111 -5.85 8.55 15.81
CA ASN A 111 -6.28 8.18 14.45
C ASN A 111 -5.10 8.01 13.48
N LYS A 112 -3.98 8.71 13.70
CA LYS A 112 -2.80 8.61 12.84
C LYS A 112 -2.08 7.28 13.03
N ILE A 113 -1.95 6.82 14.26
CA ILE A 113 -1.32 5.52 14.56
C ILE A 113 -2.22 4.37 14.12
N LEU A 114 -3.51 4.42 14.48
CA LEU A 114 -4.49 3.43 14.04
C LEU A 114 -4.53 3.32 12.52
N ALA A 115 -4.60 4.43 11.79
CA ALA A 115 -4.59 4.42 10.32
C ALA A 115 -3.35 3.73 9.74
N LYS A 116 -2.19 3.85 10.39
CA LYS A 116 -0.96 3.15 9.98
C LYS A 116 -1.04 1.64 10.23
N VAL A 117 -1.55 1.23 11.39
CA VAL A 117 -1.75 -0.21 11.69
C VAL A 117 -2.74 -0.82 10.70
N TYR A 118 -3.87 -0.17 10.47
CA TYR A 118 -4.88 -0.62 9.49
C TYR A 118 -4.31 -0.66 8.07
N GLN A 119 -3.48 0.32 7.68
CA GLN A 119 -2.76 0.30 6.41
C GLN A 119 -1.86 -0.93 6.28
N ALA A 120 -1.09 -1.27 7.32
CA ALA A 120 -0.21 -2.43 7.28
C ALA A 120 -0.97 -3.74 7.13
N LEU A 121 -2.05 -3.92 7.90
CA LEU A 121 -2.93 -5.10 7.79
C LEU A 121 -3.55 -5.21 6.39
N ARG A 122 -4.05 -4.09 5.85
CA ARG A 122 -4.66 -4.04 4.51
C ARG A 122 -3.66 -4.43 3.42
N ILE A 123 -2.47 -3.86 3.46
CA ILE A 123 -1.40 -4.16 2.50
C ILE A 123 -1.07 -5.65 2.53
N GLU A 124 -0.94 -6.22 3.72
CA GLU A 124 -0.61 -7.64 3.88
C GLU A 124 -1.73 -8.56 3.37
N VAL A 125 -2.99 -8.32 3.78
CA VAL A 125 -4.15 -9.11 3.33
C VAL A 125 -4.27 -9.15 1.81
N ASN A 126 -4.03 -8.02 1.15
CA ASN A 126 -4.27 -7.86 -0.28
C ASN A 126 -2.99 -7.99 -1.12
N GLN A 127 -1.83 -8.26 -0.51
CA GLN A 127 -0.53 -8.37 -1.19
C GLN A 127 -0.25 -7.15 -2.09
N GLU A 128 -0.64 -5.94 -1.63
CA GLU A 128 -0.67 -4.73 -2.44
C GLU A 128 0.71 -4.35 -3.00
N ILE A 129 1.75 -4.55 -2.20
CA ILE A 129 3.13 -4.21 -2.57
C ILE A 129 3.68 -5.17 -3.63
N GLU A 130 3.43 -6.47 -3.47
CA GLU A 130 3.85 -7.49 -4.41
C GLU A 130 3.13 -7.32 -5.75
N ALA A 131 1.80 -7.11 -5.73
CA ALA A 131 1.02 -6.84 -6.93
C ALA A 131 1.51 -5.56 -7.66
N LEU A 132 1.84 -4.50 -6.91
CA LEU A 132 2.41 -3.28 -7.50
C LEU A 132 3.76 -3.55 -8.17
N LYS A 133 4.66 -4.29 -7.50
CA LYS A 133 5.97 -4.65 -8.08
C LYS A 133 5.81 -5.50 -9.34
N GLU A 134 4.92 -6.51 -9.32
CA GLU A 134 4.64 -7.35 -10.47
C GLU A 134 4.13 -6.55 -11.67
N VAL A 135 3.20 -5.62 -11.46
CA VAL A 135 2.72 -4.72 -12.51
C VAL A 135 3.88 -3.89 -13.06
N LEU A 136 4.66 -3.24 -12.20
CA LEU A 136 5.76 -2.38 -12.62
C LEU A 136 6.79 -3.14 -13.48
N LEU A 137 7.16 -4.36 -13.10
CA LEU A 137 8.11 -5.19 -13.84
C LEU A 137 7.61 -5.60 -15.25
N GLN A 138 6.30 -5.64 -15.46
CA GLN A 138 5.71 -5.96 -16.76
C GLN A 138 5.65 -4.75 -17.71
N LEU A 139 5.66 -3.51 -17.18
CA LEU A 139 5.48 -2.31 -17.99
C LEU A 139 6.52 -2.12 -19.10
N PRO A 140 7.82 -2.44 -18.91
CA PRO A 140 8.81 -2.29 -19.96
C PRO A 140 8.51 -3.12 -21.23
N SER A 141 7.85 -4.27 -21.08
CA SER A 141 7.46 -5.11 -22.22
C SER A 141 6.09 -4.73 -22.81
N LEU A 142 5.22 -4.10 -22.00
CA LEU A 142 3.85 -3.80 -22.39
C LEU A 142 3.67 -2.43 -23.04
N VAL A 143 4.39 -1.42 -22.56
CA VAL A 143 4.25 -0.05 -23.03
C VAL A 143 5.12 0.15 -24.26
N LYS A 144 4.58 0.77 -25.32
CA LYS A 144 5.35 1.12 -26.53
C LYS A 144 6.41 2.16 -26.21
N LYS A 145 7.49 2.19 -26.99
CA LYS A 145 8.44 3.29 -26.96
C LYS A 145 7.73 4.64 -27.18
N GLY A 146 7.99 5.64 -26.33
CA GLY A 146 7.27 6.91 -26.30
C GLY A 146 5.94 6.87 -25.54
N GLY A 147 5.46 5.70 -25.15
CA GLY A 147 4.24 5.53 -24.36
C GLY A 147 4.43 5.97 -22.90
N THR A 148 3.34 6.24 -22.22
CA THR A 148 3.34 6.87 -20.88
C THR A 148 2.82 5.94 -19.81
N ILE A 149 3.47 5.95 -18.65
CA ILE A 149 2.94 5.35 -17.41
C ILE A 149 2.61 6.44 -16.41
N SER A 150 1.50 6.29 -15.68
CA SER A 150 1.05 7.25 -14.65
C SER A 150 0.46 6.51 -13.46
N PHE A 151 0.92 6.85 -12.25
CA PHE A 151 0.51 6.23 -11.00
C PHE A 151 0.08 7.29 -10.00
N ILE A 152 -1.10 7.12 -9.39
CA ILE A 152 -1.49 7.85 -8.18
C ILE A 152 -1.22 6.95 -6.98
N THR A 153 -0.45 7.45 -6.03
CA THR A 153 -0.07 6.78 -4.78
C THR A 153 -0.62 7.55 -3.59
N TYR A 154 -1.01 6.87 -2.51
CA TYR A 154 -1.62 7.51 -1.33
C TYR A 154 -0.77 7.42 -0.06
N HIS A 155 0.25 6.58 -0.04
CA HIS A 155 1.18 6.47 1.08
C HIS A 155 2.65 6.36 0.64
N SER A 156 3.55 6.56 1.61
CA SER A 156 5.00 6.66 1.38
C SER A 156 5.62 5.43 0.74
N ILE A 157 5.09 4.26 1.00
CA ILE A 157 5.65 2.98 0.53
C ILE A 157 5.37 2.81 -0.96
N GLU A 158 4.11 2.95 -1.39
CA GLU A 158 3.76 2.96 -2.82
C GLU A 158 4.58 4.00 -3.58
N ASP A 159 4.60 5.24 -3.07
CA ASP A 159 5.33 6.34 -3.69
C ASP A 159 6.82 6.04 -3.85
N ARG A 160 7.43 5.40 -2.86
CA ARG A 160 8.84 5.00 -2.87
C ARG A 160 9.11 3.95 -3.93
N ILE A 161 8.24 2.95 -4.06
CA ILE A 161 8.37 1.85 -5.02
C ILE A 161 8.24 2.38 -6.45
N VAL A 162 7.17 3.12 -6.75
CA VAL A 162 6.95 3.73 -8.07
C VAL A 162 8.09 4.70 -8.43
N LYS A 163 8.50 5.54 -7.48
CA LYS A 163 9.63 6.47 -7.68
C LYS A 163 10.92 5.74 -8.03
N ARG A 164 11.29 4.70 -7.25
CA ARG A 164 12.52 3.93 -7.47
C ARG A 164 12.49 3.22 -8.82
N PHE A 165 11.38 2.59 -9.15
CA PHE A 165 11.22 1.93 -10.43
C PHE A 165 11.39 2.90 -11.62
N ILE A 166 10.75 4.06 -11.58
CA ILE A 166 10.90 5.08 -12.63
C ILE A 166 12.35 5.58 -12.72
N GLN A 167 13.03 5.76 -11.58
CA GLN A 167 14.38 6.30 -11.55
C GLN A 167 15.47 5.30 -11.86
N ASN A 168 15.28 4.04 -11.45
CA ASN A 168 16.36 3.06 -11.41
C ASN A 168 16.07 1.82 -12.27
N GLY A 169 14.85 1.67 -12.82
CA GLY A 169 14.41 0.44 -13.49
C GLY A 169 14.19 -0.75 -12.56
N CYS A 170 14.42 -0.57 -11.26
CA CYS A 170 14.29 -1.60 -10.22
C CYS A 170 13.80 -0.98 -8.91
N PHE A 171 13.62 -1.80 -7.87
CA PHE A 171 13.14 -1.35 -6.55
C PHE A 171 14.26 -0.97 -5.58
N ASN A 172 15.50 -1.21 -5.93
CA ASN A 172 16.67 -0.88 -5.14
C ASN A 172 17.01 0.62 -5.19
N SER A 173 17.92 1.05 -4.33
CA SER A 173 18.38 2.46 -4.29
C SER A 173 19.24 2.83 -5.50
N GLU A 174 19.87 1.87 -6.15
CA GLU A 174 20.72 2.05 -7.32
C GLU A 174 20.14 1.36 -8.53
N PRO A 175 20.36 1.89 -9.76
CA PRO A 175 19.90 1.26 -10.99
C PRO A 175 20.61 -0.09 -11.22
N SER A 176 19.86 -1.02 -11.82
CA SER A 176 20.47 -2.23 -12.39
C SER A 176 21.44 -1.83 -13.52
N LYS A 177 22.60 -2.48 -13.56
CA LYS A 177 23.59 -2.30 -14.62
C LYS A 177 23.73 -3.59 -15.41
N ASN A 178 23.87 -3.49 -16.72
CA ASN A 178 24.20 -4.63 -17.57
C ASN A 178 25.69 -5.01 -17.41
N GLU A 179 26.11 -6.06 -18.13
CA GLU A 179 27.50 -6.56 -18.12
C GLU A 179 28.55 -5.51 -18.52
N PHE A 180 28.14 -4.45 -19.23
CA PHE A 180 28.99 -3.33 -19.62
C PHE A 180 28.93 -2.14 -18.63
N GLY A 181 28.26 -2.29 -17.47
CA GLY A 181 28.11 -1.23 -16.47
C GLY A 181 27.13 -0.13 -16.84
N VAL A 182 26.36 -0.29 -17.94
CA VAL A 182 25.35 0.69 -18.39
C VAL A 182 24.04 0.44 -17.63
N SER A 183 23.44 1.51 -17.11
CA SER A 183 22.17 1.43 -16.39
C SER A 183 21.00 1.18 -17.34
N GLU A 184 20.22 0.14 -17.04
CA GLU A 184 19.01 -0.22 -17.79
C GLU A 184 17.78 0.43 -17.16
N ILE A 185 17.53 1.69 -17.50
CA ILE A 185 16.37 2.45 -17.00
C ILE A 185 15.34 2.55 -18.13
N PRO A 186 14.20 1.81 -18.04
CA PRO A 186 13.26 1.74 -19.15
C PRO A 186 12.36 2.98 -19.31
N PHE A 187 12.29 3.82 -18.28
CA PHE A 187 11.40 4.99 -18.25
C PHE A 187 12.15 6.27 -17.85
N LYS A 188 11.78 7.38 -18.49
CA LYS A 188 12.24 8.73 -18.14
C LYS A 188 11.09 9.50 -17.49
N LYS A 189 11.27 9.98 -16.25
CA LYS A 189 10.27 10.81 -15.55
C LYS A 189 9.92 12.05 -16.36
N THR A 190 8.63 12.40 -16.41
CA THR A 190 8.15 13.65 -17.04
C THR A 190 8.24 14.83 -16.09
N PHE A 191 7.97 14.62 -14.81
CA PHE A 191 8.06 15.61 -13.72
C PHE A 191 8.41 14.91 -12.39
N LYS A 192 8.72 15.70 -11.35
CA LYS A 192 9.06 15.14 -10.03
C LYS A 192 7.88 14.36 -9.42
N PHE A 193 6.77 14.99 -9.24
CA PHE A 193 5.42 14.50 -8.92
C PHE A 193 4.46 15.68 -8.88
N ILE A 194 3.15 15.40 -8.99
CA ILE A 194 2.09 16.39 -8.79
C ILE A 194 1.33 16.00 -7.51
N ALA A 195 1.18 16.97 -6.61
CA ALA A 195 0.32 16.86 -5.43
C ALA A 195 -1.05 17.49 -5.73
N PRO A 196 -2.13 17.08 -5.02
CA PRO A 196 -3.44 17.69 -5.17
C PRO A 196 -3.42 19.17 -4.77
N SER A 197 -4.25 19.96 -5.41
CA SER A 197 -4.43 21.37 -5.06
C SER A 197 -5.12 21.51 -3.70
N LEU A 198 -4.94 22.66 -3.04
CA LEU A 198 -5.65 22.95 -1.78
C LEU A 198 -7.18 22.92 -1.99
N LYS A 199 -7.68 23.32 -3.17
CA LYS A 199 -9.11 23.25 -3.52
C LYS A 199 -9.59 21.81 -3.55
N GLU A 200 -8.83 20.92 -4.17
CA GLU A 200 -9.14 19.49 -4.23
C GLU A 200 -9.13 18.85 -2.83
N VAL A 201 -8.11 19.13 -2.03
CA VAL A 201 -8.02 18.60 -0.65
C VAL A 201 -9.19 19.06 0.22
N LYS A 202 -9.67 20.30 0.03
CA LYS A 202 -10.85 20.81 0.74
C LYS A 202 -12.14 20.10 0.34
N SER A 203 -12.30 19.76 -0.94
CA SER A 203 -13.47 19.02 -1.45
C SER A 203 -13.36 17.51 -1.22
N ASN A 204 -12.14 16.96 -1.25
CA ASN A 204 -11.85 15.54 -1.03
C ASN A 204 -10.63 15.38 -0.13
N ASN A 205 -10.84 15.32 1.18
CA ASN A 205 -9.76 15.16 2.15
C ASN A 205 -8.96 13.84 1.98
N ARG A 206 -9.50 12.85 1.30
CA ARG A 206 -8.80 11.58 1.00
C ARG A 206 -7.66 11.80 0.00
N ALA A 207 -7.76 12.79 -0.87
CA ALA A 207 -6.70 13.14 -1.81
C ALA A 207 -5.47 13.78 -1.14
N ARG A 208 -5.55 14.19 0.14
CA ARG A 208 -4.48 14.94 0.84
C ARG A 208 -3.08 14.35 0.70
N SER A 209 -2.96 13.04 0.71
CA SER A 209 -1.68 12.32 0.63
C SER A 209 -1.35 11.83 -0.78
N ALA A 210 -2.23 12.08 -1.75
CA ALA A 210 -2.06 11.61 -3.11
C ALA A 210 -0.83 12.24 -3.79
N LYS A 211 -0.15 11.44 -4.62
CA LYS A 211 0.93 11.91 -5.49
C LYS A 211 0.80 11.24 -6.84
N LEU A 212 0.70 12.03 -7.89
CA LEU A 212 0.78 11.55 -9.26
C LEU A 212 2.23 11.53 -9.71
N ARG A 213 2.69 10.38 -10.19
CA ARG A 213 3.96 10.21 -10.88
C ARG A 213 3.73 9.75 -12.30
N SER A 214 4.48 10.32 -13.24
CA SER A 214 4.40 9.92 -14.63
C SER A 214 5.78 9.82 -15.27
N ALA A 215 5.92 8.91 -16.23
CA ALA A 215 7.15 8.71 -16.97
C ALA A 215 6.84 8.21 -18.38
N ILE A 216 7.75 8.49 -19.31
CA ILE A 216 7.70 8.07 -20.71
C ILE A 216 8.68 6.93 -20.93
N LYS A 217 8.30 5.90 -21.67
CA LYS A 217 9.20 4.83 -22.07
C LYS A 217 10.20 5.31 -23.11
N ILE A 218 11.49 5.09 -22.86
CA ILE A 218 12.60 5.46 -23.75
C ILE A 218 13.09 4.26 -24.58
#